data_40ee99626a8025f1d989ecfb6d98b377
#
_entry.id   40ee99626a8025f1d989ecfb6d98b377
#
_cell.length_a   1.000
_cell.length_b   1.000
_cell.length_c   1.000
_cell.angle_alpha   90.00
_cell.angle_beta   90.00
_cell.angle_gamma   90.00
#
_symmetry.space_group_name_H-M   'P 1'
#
loop_
_entity.id
_entity.type
_entity.pdbx_description
1 polymer ?
#
loop_
_entity_poly.entity_id
_entity_poly.type
_entity_poly.pdbx_seq_one_letter_code
_entity_poly.pdbx_strand_id
1 'polypeptide(L)'
;SLLRSLAPEDKMPEATLFETRPAHWYFERPVLGATRKGSQGDQLYVADNPPFGAVISYYLRDGYPTQTAARQETESERLEAGNTVAFPGWGVVEAERRETAPALRIVIRDEGGSVIKRLDAPTAKGLHRVAWDLRHPYYGSVETPPNWQGLSPSGFMVKPDADYTAELALIVEGEARLLSGPVTIRVNRMTSPALQGAEIDE
;
A
#
# COMPACT_ATOMS: atom_id res chain seq x y z
N SER A 1 16.26 0.72 11.94
CA SER A 1 14.92 0.34 12.41
C SER A 1 14.00 1.54 12.20
N LEU A 2 12.86 1.35 11.52
CA LEU A 2 11.85 2.39 11.25
C LEU A 2 11.49 3.19 12.51
N LEU A 3 11.34 2.51 13.64
CA LEU A 3 11.01 3.15 14.92
C LEU A 3 12.10 4.09 15.46
N ARG A 4 13.37 3.91 15.05
CA ARG A 4 14.46 4.83 15.46
C ARG A 4 14.52 6.10 14.64
N SER A 5 13.90 6.12 13.46
CA SER A 5 13.82 7.32 12.60
C SER A 5 12.59 8.19 12.90
N LEU A 6 11.68 7.71 13.77
CA LEU A 6 10.56 8.51 14.23
C LEU A 6 11.06 9.58 15.22
N ALA A 7 10.95 10.84 14.84
CA ALA A 7 11.10 11.96 15.76
C ALA A 7 9.91 12.01 16.75
N PRO A 8 9.99 12.76 17.85
CA PRO A 8 8.82 13.07 18.68
C PRO A 8 7.65 13.56 17.82
N GLU A 9 6.43 13.16 18.16
CA GLU A 9 5.21 13.36 17.35
C GLU A 9 4.98 14.84 16.98
N ASP A 10 5.32 15.76 17.89
CA ASP A 10 5.24 17.21 17.71
C ASP A 10 6.22 17.79 16.67
N LYS A 11 7.26 17.03 16.30
CA LYS A 11 8.29 17.41 15.32
C LYS A 11 8.19 16.63 14.01
N MET A 12 7.25 15.71 13.89
CA MET A 12 7.06 14.94 12.69
C MET A 12 6.33 15.76 11.61
N PRO A 13 6.73 15.66 10.33
CA PRO A 13 5.96 16.23 9.24
C PRO A 13 4.57 15.57 9.16
N GLU A 14 3.65 16.20 8.42
CA GLU A 14 2.29 15.72 8.18
C GLU A 14 2.26 14.24 7.74
N ALA A 15 3.18 13.89 6.86
CA ALA A 15 3.41 12.51 6.42
C ALA A 15 4.90 12.23 6.22
N THR A 16 5.30 11.00 6.46
CA THR A 16 6.68 10.55 6.22
C THR A 16 6.65 9.22 5.50
N LEU A 17 7.26 9.17 4.31
CA LEU A 17 7.52 7.93 3.58
C LEU A 17 8.92 7.45 3.95
N PHE A 18 9.04 6.21 4.41
CA PHE A 18 10.32 5.66 4.87
C PHE A 18 11.07 4.97 3.74
N GLU A 19 12.40 4.92 3.90
CA GLU A 19 13.24 4.11 3.02
C GLU A 19 12.75 2.67 2.93
N THR A 20 12.66 2.17 1.71
CA THR A 20 12.20 0.82 1.42
C THR A 20 13.39 -0.12 1.31
N ARG A 21 13.29 -1.29 1.92
CA ARG A 21 14.29 -2.34 1.73
C ARG A 21 14.27 -2.81 0.28
N PRO A 22 15.42 -3.22 -0.28
CA PRO A 22 15.45 -3.83 -1.60
C PRO A 22 14.45 -4.97 -1.70
N ALA A 23 13.66 -4.97 -2.76
CA ALA A 23 12.69 -6.02 -3.04
C ALA A 23 13.33 -7.12 -3.87
N HIS A 24 12.98 -8.36 -3.58
CA HIS A 24 13.46 -9.51 -4.32
C HIS A 24 12.51 -9.85 -5.46
N TRP A 25 13.03 -9.88 -6.67
CA TRP A 25 12.29 -10.27 -7.87
C TRP A 25 12.44 -11.76 -8.13
N TYR A 26 11.35 -12.52 -8.01
CA TYR A 26 11.27 -13.95 -8.31
C TYR A 26 9.84 -14.35 -8.65
N PHE A 27 9.64 -15.50 -9.25
CA PHE A 27 8.32 -16.07 -9.46
C PHE A 27 7.91 -16.89 -8.25
N GLU A 28 6.83 -16.49 -7.60
CA GLU A 28 6.23 -17.30 -6.54
C GLU A 28 5.72 -18.62 -7.14
N ARG A 29 6.11 -19.72 -6.55
CA ARG A 29 5.60 -21.04 -6.91
C ARG A 29 4.96 -21.69 -5.69
N PRO A 30 3.73 -22.23 -5.83
CA PRO A 30 3.16 -23.04 -4.77
C PRO A 30 4.01 -24.30 -4.56
N VAL A 31 4.02 -24.81 -3.34
CA VAL A 31 4.63 -26.11 -3.04
C VAL A 31 3.92 -27.19 -3.85
N LEU A 32 4.69 -28.12 -4.45
CA LEU A 32 4.15 -29.16 -5.29
C LEU A 32 3.04 -29.95 -4.57
N GLY A 33 1.86 -30.04 -5.16
CA GLY A 33 0.71 -30.72 -4.58
C GLY A 33 -0.08 -29.93 -3.51
N ALA A 34 0.32 -28.70 -3.21
CA ALA A 34 -0.40 -27.85 -2.26
C ALA A 34 -0.96 -26.60 -2.95
N THR A 35 -2.24 -26.33 -2.72
CA THR A 35 -2.90 -25.09 -3.14
C THR A 35 -2.78 -23.97 -2.11
N ARG A 36 -2.21 -24.26 -0.95
CA ARG A 36 -2.08 -23.37 0.20
C ARG A 36 -0.75 -23.60 0.92
N LYS A 37 -0.60 -22.97 2.07
CA LYS A 37 0.52 -23.07 3.01
C LYS A 37 0.99 -24.53 3.18
N GLY A 38 2.28 -24.78 2.96
CA GLY A 38 2.88 -26.08 3.21
C GLY A 38 2.74 -26.48 4.68
N SER A 39 2.41 -27.74 4.95
CA SER A 39 2.37 -28.29 6.31
C SER A 39 3.61 -29.15 6.54
N GLN A 40 4.26 -28.97 7.69
CA GLN A 40 5.33 -29.84 8.16
C GLN A 40 4.86 -30.81 9.25
N GLY A 41 3.53 -30.95 9.41
CA GLY A 41 2.89 -31.73 10.44
C GLY A 41 2.23 -30.86 11.52
N ASP A 42 1.27 -31.42 12.24
CA ASP A 42 0.42 -30.70 13.20
C ASP A 42 1.17 -30.10 14.39
N GLN A 43 2.38 -30.60 14.68
CA GLN A 43 3.20 -30.16 15.81
C GLN A 43 4.13 -28.98 15.48
N LEU A 44 4.24 -28.59 14.22
CA LEU A 44 5.14 -27.53 13.80
C LEU A 44 4.38 -26.27 13.40
N TYR A 45 4.70 -25.17 14.09
CA TYR A 45 4.16 -23.86 13.74
C TYR A 45 4.76 -23.38 12.42
N VAL A 46 3.89 -23.10 11.46
CA VAL A 46 4.26 -22.54 10.16
C VAL A 46 3.69 -21.13 10.05
N ALA A 47 4.56 -20.12 10.12
CA ALA A 47 4.20 -18.74 9.90
C ALA A 47 3.85 -18.47 8.43
N ASP A 48 3.01 -17.46 8.18
CA ASP A 48 2.79 -16.98 6.82
C ASP A 48 4.03 -16.26 6.31
N ASN A 49 4.31 -16.39 5.01
CA ASN A 49 5.37 -15.63 4.38
C ASN A 49 5.04 -14.14 4.44
N PRO A 50 6.06 -13.26 4.54
CA PRO A 50 5.87 -11.85 4.31
C PRO A 50 5.20 -11.60 2.95
N PRO A 51 4.45 -10.48 2.78
CA PRO A 51 3.91 -10.11 1.49
C PRO A 51 5.01 -10.09 0.43
N PHE A 52 4.73 -10.70 -0.73
CA PHE A 52 5.64 -10.65 -1.88
C PHE A 52 5.81 -9.21 -2.37
N GLY A 53 7.04 -8.87 -2.79
CA GLY A 53 7.36 -7.61 -3.44
C GLY A 53 7.99 -6.56 -2.52
N ALA A 54 7.74 -5.30 -2.82
CA ALA A 54 8.27 -4.18 -2.07
C ALA A 54 7.29 -3.75 -0.97
N VAL A 55 7.71 -3.79 0.28
CA VAL A 55 6.89 -3.30 1.42
C VAL A 55 7.23 -1.84 1.68
N ILE A 56 6.31 -0.98 1.33
CA ILE A 56 6.41 0.47 1.48
C ILE A 56 5.78 0.84 2.82
N SER A 57 6.54 1.51 3.68
CA SER A 57 6.07 1.94 4.99
C SER A 57 5.96 3.46 5.02
N TYR A 58 4.89 3.97 5.62
CA TYR A 58 4.70 5.41 5.81
C TYR A 58 4.02 5.68 7.15
N TYR A 59 4.18 6.89 7.63
CA TYR A 59 3.56 7.40 8.85
C TYR A 59 2.72 8.63 8.52
N LEU A 60 1.53 8.70 9.10
CA LEU A 60 0.67 9.88 9.08
C LEU A 60 0.57 10.44 10.50
N ARG A 61 0.93 11.72 10.68
CA ARG A 61 0.77 12.41 11.97
C ARG A 61 -0.70 12.54 12.33
N ASP A 62 -1.52 12.88 11.34
CA ASP A 62 -2.96 13.04 11.45
C ASP A 62 -3.65 12.13 10.43
N GLY A 63 -4.89 11.72 10.71
CA GLY A 63 -5.69 11.00 9.75
C GLY A 63 -6.41 11.93 8.79
N TYR A 64 -6.95 11.35 7.71
CA TYR A 64 -7.82 12.05 6.77
C TYR A 64 -9.22 11.40 6.77
N PRO A 65 -10.02 11.61 7.84
CA PRO A 65 -11.37 11.08 7.93
C PRO A 65 -12.31 11.82 6.96
N THR A 66 -13.42 11.21 6.62
CA THR A 66 -14.54 11.92 5.99
C THR A 66 -15.19 12.90 6.98
N GLN A 67 -15.92 13.90 6.48
CA GLN A 67 -16.68 14.84 7.33
C GLN A 67 -17.63 14.07 8.25
N THR A 68 -18.31 13.05 7.74
CA THR A 68 -19.18 12.17 8.54
C THR A 68 -18.40 11.49 9.68
N ALA A 69 -17.24 10.91 9.39
CA ALA A 69 -16.45 10.21 10.41
C ALA A 69 -15.92 11.17 11.48
N ALA A 70 -15.44 12.35 11.08
CA ALA A 70 -14.96 13.38 12.02
C ALA A 70 -16.08 13.89 12.93
N ARG A 71 -17.28 14.13 12.37
CA ARG A 71 -18.45 14.51 13.17
C ARG A 71 -18.84 13.42 14.15
N GLN A 72 -18.93 12.18 13.69
CA GLN A 72 -19.31 11.04 14.55
C GLN A 72 -18.32 10.82 15.70
N GLU A 73 -17.03 11.00 15.45
CA GLU A 73 -16.00 10.94 16.50
C GLU A 73 -16.23 12.04 17.56
N THR A 74 -16.44 13.28 17.14
CA THR A 74 -16.77 14.39 18.05
C THR A 74 -18.07 14.17 18.82
N GLU A 75 -19.09 13.60 18.18
CA GLU A 75 -20.36 13.29 18.81
C GLU A 75 -20.22 12.17 19.85
N SER A 76 -19.39 11.14 19.55
CA SER A 76 -19.08 10.06 20.47
C SER A 76 -18.38 10.56 21.73
N GLU A 77 -17.36 11.40 21.55
CA GLU A 77 -16.65 12.04 22.68
C GLU A 77 -17.58 12.86 23.58
N ARG A 78 -18.52 13.59 22.98
CA ARG A 78 -19.52 14.37 23.74
C ARG A 78 -20.47 13.45 24.51
N LEU A 79 -20.92 12.35 23.92
CA LEU A 79 -21.80 11.37 24.60
C LEU A 79 -21.06 10.69 25.75
N GLU A 80 -19.80 10.33 25.57
CA GLU A 80 -18.97 9.74 26.62
C GLU A 80 -18.74 10.72 27.79
N ALA A 81 -18.65 12.02 27.47
CA ALA A 81 -18.58 13.08 28.47
C ALA A 81 -19.94 13.38 29.18
N GLY A 82 -20.99 12.63 28.85
CA GLY A 82 -22.34 12.81 29.42
C GLY A 82 -23.13 13.98 28.84
N ASN A 83 -22.69 14.54 27.72
CA ASN A 83 -23.38 15.62 27.03
C ASN A 83 -24.39 15.08 26.02
N THR A 84 -25.42 15.86 25.71
CA THR A 84 -26.37 15.54 24.64
C THR A 84 -25.83 15.98 23.30
N VAL A 85 -26.10 15.18 22.26
CA VAL A 85 -25.78 15.51 20.88
C VAL A 85 -27.05 15.91 20.13
N ALA A 86 -27.07 17.10 19.55
CA ALA A 86 -28.19 17.58 18.75
C ALA A 86 -28.03 17.11 17.29
N PHE A 87 -29.15 17.01 16.58
CA PHE A 87 -29.14 16.73 15.14
C PHE A 87 -28.34 17.82 14.40
N PRO A 88 -27.38 17.47 13.54
CA PRO A 88 -26.46 18.43 12.89
C PRO A 88 -27.15 19.35 11.87
N GLY A 89 -28.34 19.03 11.46
CA GLY A 89 -29.10 19.74 10.43
C GLY A 89 -28.96 19.11 9.05
N TRP A 90 -30.01 19.23 8.26
CA TRP A 90 -30.09 18.64 6.91
C TRP A 90 -29.00 19.16 5.95
N GLY A 91 -28.59 20.41 6.08
CA GLY A 91 -27.50 20.97 5.25
C GLY A 91 -26.16 20.26 5.45
N VAL A 92 -25.83 19.93 6.70
CA VAL A 92 -24.60 19.18 7.03
C VAL A 92 -24.68 17.76 6.49
N VAL A 93 -25.80 17.07 6.74
CA VAL A 93 -26.00 15.69 6.27
C VAL A 93 -25.94 15.60 4.74
N GLU A 94 -26.47 16.59 4.03
CA GLU A 94 -26.42 16.62 2.57
C GLU A 94 -25.02 16.93 2.03
N ALA A 95 -24.25 17.78 2.70
CA ALA A 95 -22.85 18.04 2.36
C ALA A 95 -22.00 16.76 2.55
N GLU A 96 -22.17 16.07 3.68
CA GLU A 96 -21.51 14.79 3.95
C GLU A 96 -21.85 13.73 2.90
N ARG A 97 -23.08 13.64 2.44
CA ARG A 97 -23.50 12.69 1.39
C ARG A 97 -22.86 12.95 0.03
N ARG A 98 -22.50 14.19 -0.26
CA ARG A 98 -21.85 14.61 -1.51
C ARG A 98 -20.35 14.58 -1.44
N GLU A 99 -19.79 14.44 -0.24
CA GLU A 99 -18.34 14.38 -0.05
C GLU A 99 -17.73 13.20 -0.82
N THR A 100 -16.69 13.48 -1.57
CA THR A 100 -15.79 12.43 -2.06
C THR A 100 -14.76 12.13 -0.98
N ALA A 101 -14.78 10.91 -0.45
CA ALA A 101 -13.87 10.52 0.62
C ALA A 101 -12.41 10.81 0.24
N PRO A 102 -11.62 11.41 1.15
CA PRO A 102 -10.18 11.59 0.94
C PRO A 102 -9.52 10.24 0.64
N ALA A 103 -8.68 10.20 -0.38
CA ALA A 103 -7.96 9.00 -0.77
C ALA A 103 -6.44 9.23 -0.70
N LEU A 104 -5.74 8.29 -0.10
CA LEU A 104 -4.27 8.30 -0.07
C LEU A 104 -3.75 7.29 -1.07
N ARG A 105 -2.78 7.69 -1.90
CA ARG A 105 -2.20 6.82 -2.91
C ARG A 105 -0.68 6.85 -2.88
N ILE A 106 -0.10 5.67 -3.02
CA ILE A 106 1.32 5.52 -3.31
C ILE A 106 1.46 5.41 -4.83
N VAL A 107 2.16 6.38 -5.42
CA VAL A 107 2.44 6.42 -6.85
C VAL A 107 3.82 5.87 -7.09
N ILE A 108 3.93 4.80 -7.88
CA ILE A 108 5.18 4.16 -8.23
C ILE A 108 5.56 4.57 -9.65
N ARG A 109 6.82 4.99 -9.82
CA ARG A 109 7.37 5.41 -11.12
C ARG A 109 8.63 4.62 -11.44
N ASP A 110 8.89 4.46 -12.73
CA ASP A 110 10.15 3.92 -13.25
C ASP A 110 11.27 5.00 -13.26
N GLU A 111 12.44 4.59 -13.70
CA GLU A 111 13.62 5.47 -13.86
C GLU A 111 13.37 6.63 -14.87
N GLY A 112 12.46 6.44 -15.82
CA GLY A 112 12.02 7.46 -16.78
C GLY A 112 10.97 8.42 -16.22
N GLY A 113 10.51 8.23 -14.98
CA GLY A 113 9.47 9.02 -14.34
C GLY A 113 8.05 8.62 -14.74
N SER A 114 7.86 7.59 -15.57
CA SER A 114 6.55 7.10 -15.98
C SER A 114 5.86 6.38 -14.82
N VAL A 115 4.56 6.64 -14.66
CA VAL A 115 3.78 5.98 -13.60
C VAL A 115 3.56 4.51 -13.95
N ILE A 116 4.12 3.63 -13.13
CA ILE A 116 3.95 2.18 -13.23
C ILE A 116 2.65 1.74 -12.56
N LYS A 117 2.43 2.16 -11.30
CA LYS A 117 1.28 1.70 -10.53
C LYS A 117 0.85 2.75 -9.51
N ARG A 118 -0.42 2.74 -9.18
CA ARG A 118 -0.98 3.47 -8.05
C ARG A 118 -1.59 2.47 -7.09
N LEU A 119 -1.17 2.53 -5.83
CA LEU A 119 -1.67 1.67 -4.77
C LEU A 119 -2.53 2.52 -3.84
N ASP A 120 -3.71 2.03 -3.51
CA ASP A 120 -4.52 2.64 -2.47
C ASP A 120 -3.89 2.39 -1.11
N ALA A 121 -3.90 3.39 -0.26
CA ALA A 121 -3.24 3.39 1.02
C ALA A 121 -4.19 3.87 2.12
N PRO A 122 -4.14 3.28 3.34
CA PRO A 122 -4.92 3.73 4.48
C PRO A 122 -4.73 5.20 4.82
N THR A 123 -5.83 5.88 5.15
CA THR A 123 -5.86 7.31 5.52
C THR A 123 -5.88 7.56 7.03
N ALA A 124 -5.89 6.51 7.84
CA ALA A 124 -5.89 6.64 9.29
C ALA A 124 -4.55 7.15 9.83
N LYS A 125 -4.57 7.84 10.97
CA LYS A 125 -3.38 8.24 11.72
C LYS A 125 -2.51 7.02 12.07
N GLY A 126 -1.18 7.17 12.03
CA GLY A 126 -0.22 6.19 12.50
C GLY A 126 0.66 5.57 11.42
N LEU A 127 1.28 4.44 11.76
CA LEU A 127 2.21 3.73 10.88
C LEU A 127 1.47 2.69 10.03
N HIS A 128 1.67 2.78 8.73
CA HIS A 128 1.06 1.87 7.75
C HIS A 128 2.10 1.19 6.88
N ARG A 129 1.71 0.05 6.30
CA ARG A 129 2.50 -0.70 5.34
C ARG A 129 1.63 -1.15 4.18
N VAL A 130 2.12 -0.91 2.98
CA VAL A 130 1.48 -1.33 1.73
C VAL A 130 2.49 -2.11 0.92
N ALA A 131 2.12 -3.29 0.43
CA ALA A 131 2.98 -4.10 -0.41
C ALA A 131 2.69 -3.84 -1.89
N TRP A 132 3.72 -3.59 -2.67
CA TRP A 132 3.67 -3.59 -4.12
C TRP A 132 4.16 -4.93 -4.64
N ASP A 133 3.34 -5.59 -5.43
CA ASP A 133 3.55 -6.92 -6.00
C ASP A 133 4.57 -6.96 -7.15
N LEU A 134 5.35 -5.91 -7.37
CA LEU A 134 6.30 -5.75 -8.47
C LEU A 134 5.69 -5.97 -9.85
N ARG A 135 4.41 -5.61 -10.01
CA ARG A 135 3.68 -5.80 -11.25
C ARG A 135 3.10 -4.49 -11.77
N HIS A 136 3.02 -4.42 -13.10
CA HIS A 136 2.20 -3.44 -13.79
C HIS A 136 0.72 -3.69 -13.51
N PRO A 137 -0.15 -2.70 -13.73
CA PRO A 137 -1.59 -2.94 -13.77
C PRO A 137 -1.94 -3.98 -14.84
N TYR A 138 -3.03 -4.69 -14.62
CA TYR A 138 -3.57 -5.57 -15.66
C TYR A 138 -4.26 -4.73 -16.74
N TYR A 139 -3.82 -4.89 -17.99
CA TYR A 139 -4.38 -4.20 -19.15
C TYR A 139 -5.15 -5.16 -20.07
N GLY A 140 -5.61 -6.29 -19.56
CA GLY A 140 -6.37 -7.26 -20.34
C GLY A 140 -7.77 -6.77 -20.71
N SER A 141 -8.44 -7.52 -21.60
CA SER A 141 -9.82 -7.26 -21.98
C SER A 141 -10.76 -7.32 -20.77
N VAL A 142 -11.74 -6.42 -20.73
CA VAL A 142 -12.83 -6.44 -19.73
C VAL A 142 -13.63 -7.74 -19.82
N GLU A 143 -13.69 -8.37 -20.99
CA GLU A 143 -14.39 -9.63 -21.23
C GLU A 143 -13.61 -10.88 -20.80
N THR A 144 -12.31 -10.74 -20.48
CA THR A 144 -11.53 -11.86 -19.96
C THR A 144 -12.03 -12.17 -18.56
N PRO A 145 -12.56 -13.39 -18.33
CA PRO A 145 -13.03 -13.73 -16.99
C PRO A 145 -11.90 -13.55 -15.98
N PRO A 146 -12.13 -12.82 -14.90
CA PRO A 146 -11.06 -12.40 -13.98
C PRO A 146 -10.45 -13.59 -13.22
N ASN A 147 -10.92 -14.80 -13.45
CA ASN A 147 -10.65 -15.88 -12.52
C ASN A 147 -10.60 -17.27 -13.17
N TRP A 148 -9.58 -17.48 -13.98
CA TRP A 148 -9.24 -18.85 -14.31
C TRP A 148 -8.46 -19.46 -13.13
N GLN A 149 -8.99 -20.46 -12.48
CA GLN A 149 -8.42 -21.14 -11.30
C GLN A 149 -8.26 -20.28 -10.03
N GLY A 150 -9.08 -19.27 -9.80
CA GLY A 150 -9.02 -18.48 -8.56
C GLY A 150 -7.87 -17.46 -8.50
N LEU A 151 -7.17 -17.23 -9.60
CA LEU A 151 -6.11 -16.22 -9.69
C LEU A 151 -6.69 -14.89 -10.17
N SER A 152 -6.53 -13.86 -9.39
CA SER A 152 -6.84 -12.50 -9.83
C SER A 152 -5.97 -12.14 -11.04
N PRO A 153 -6.51 -11.44 -12.07
CA PRO A 153 -5.71 -10.96 -13.18
C PRO A 153 -4.57 -10.09 -12.65
N SER A 154 -3.35 -10.44 -12.96
CA SER A 154 -2.17 -9.67 -12.60
C SER A 154 -1.42 -9.22 -13.84
N GLY A 155 -0.91 -7.99 -13.81
CA GLY A 155 -0.05 -7.48 -14.87
C GLY A 155 1.30 -8.18 -14.94
N PHE A 156 2.07 -7.86 -15.98
CA PHE A 156 3.44 -8.33 -16.12
C PHE A 156 4.31 -7.83 -14.96
N MET A 157 5.29 -8.63 -14.57
CA MET A 157 6.28 -8.19 -13.60
C MET A 157 7.13 -7.07 -14.19
N VAL A 158 7.56 -6.16 -13.32
CA VAL A 158 8.46 -5.06 -13.69
C VAL A 158 9.87 -5.58 -13.97
N LYS A 159 10.71 -4.75 -14.59
CA LYS A 159 12.10 -5.08 -14.89
C LYS A 159 12.87 -5.32 -13.58
N PRO A 160 13.59 -6.44 -13.44
CA PRO A 160 14.51 -6.65 -12.32
C PRO A 160 15.80 -5.82 -12.49
N ASP A 161 16.57 -5.72 -11.42
CA ASP A 161 17.86 -5.01 -11.35
C ASP A 161 17.75 -3.51 -11.74
N ALA A 162 16.60 -2.92 -11.38
CA ALA A 162 16.25 -1.53 -11.67
C ALA A 162 15.79 -0.81 -10.39
N ASP A 163 15.83 0.52 -10.45
CA ASP A 163 15.35 1.40 -9.41
C ASP A 163 13.98 1.98 -9.79
N TYR A 164 13.09 2.00 -8.83
CA TYR A 164 11.78 2.63 -8.91
C TYR A 164 11.66 3.69 -7.84
N THR A 165 10.72 4.60 -7.98
CA THR A 165 10.44 5.60 -6.95
C THR A 165 9.01 5.49 -6.47
N ALA A 166 8.81 5.73 -5.19
CA ALA A 166 7.49 5.82 -4.57
C ALA A 166 7.25 7.21 -4.02
N GLU A 167 6.07 7.75 -4.27
CA GLU A 167 5.57 9.03 -3.78
C GLU A 167 4.25 8.81 -3.07
N LEU A 168 4.02 9.50 -1.96
CA LEU A 168 2.76 9.47 -1.21
C LEU A 168 1.95 10.71 -1.56
N ALA A 169 0.78 10.53 -2.15
CA ALA A 169 -0.11 11.60 -2.58
C ALA A 169 -1.50 11.48 -1.92
N LEU A 170 -2.00 12.60 -1.42
CA LEU A 170 -3.37 12.74 -0.92
C LEU A 170 -4.25 13.29 -2.05
N ILE A 171 -5.42 12.70 -2.23
CA ILE A 171 -6.43 13.14 -3.17
C ILE A 171 -7.64 13.61 -2.38
N VAL A 172 -7.98 14.88 -2.52
CA VAL A 172 -9.17 15.51 -1.92
C VAL A 172 -9.92 16.24 -3.02
N GLU A 173 -11.20 15.97 -3.14
CA GLU A 173 -12.07 16.60 -4.18
C GLU A 173 -11.52 16.49 -5.62
N GLY A 174 -10.79 15.42 -5.90
CA GLY A 174 -10.17 15.19 -7.21
C GLY A 174 -8.81 15.84 -7.42
N GLU A 175 -8.36 16.69 -6.51
CA GLU A 175 -7.02 17.29 -6.55
C GLU A 175 -6.00 16.43 -5.81
N ALA A 176 -4.85 16.21 -6.45
CA ALA A 176 -3.76 15.43 -5.87
C ALA A 176 -2.68 16.35 -5.28
N ARG A 177 -2.35 16.15 -4.00
CA ARG A 177 -1.27 16.86 -3.30
C ARG A 177 -0.19 15.86 -2.85
N LEU A 178 1.05 16.12 -3.22
CA LEU A 178 2.18 15.32 -2.74
C LEU A 178 2.38 15.57 -1.23
N LEU A 179 2.41 14.50 -0.44
CA LEU A 179 2.67 14.54 0.99
C LEU A 179 4.12 14.23 1.35
N SER A 180 4.70 13.22 0.70
CA SER A 180 6.05 12.75 1.01
C SER A 180 6.66 11.95 -0.15
N GLY A 181 7.97 11.91 -0.23
CA GLY A 181 8.76 11.24 -1.27
C GLY A 181 9.46 12.23 -2.20
N PRO A 182 10.07 11.76 -3.30
CA PRO A 182 10.19 10.34 -3.67
C PRO A 182 11.16 9.54 -2.80
N VAL A 183 10.88 8.24 -2.66
CA VAL A 183 11.77 7.27 -2.01
C VAL A 183 12.11 6.17 -3.01
N THR A 184 13.39 5.79 -3.08
CA THR A 184 13.84 4.76 -4.03
C THR A 184 13.47 3.36 -3.55
N ILE A 185 12.98 2.54 -4.48
CA ILE A 185 12.71 1.11 -4.33
C ILE A 185 13.66 0.36 -5.27
N ARG A 186 14.70 -0.27 -4.72
CA ARG A 186 15.57 -1.15 -5.46
C ARG A 186 14.94 -2.51 -5.66
N VAL A 187 14.87 -2.99 -6.88
CA VAL A 187 14.36 -4.33 -7.25
C VAL A 187 15.52 -5.19 -7.71
N ASN A 188 15.87 -6.23 -6.96
CA ASN A 188 16.99 -7.11 -7.25
C ASN A 188 16.48 -8.47 -7.71
N ARG A 189 17.03 -9.00 -8.80
CA ARG A 189 16.76 -10.36 -9.24
C ARG A 189 17.30 -11.36 -8.20
N MET A 190 16.48 -12.30 -7.83
CA MET A 190 16.91 -13.40 -6.96
C MET A 190 17.52 -14.49 -7.84
N THR A 191 18.86 -14.57 -7.85
CA THR A 191 19.58 -15.64 -8.53
C THR A 191 19.69 -16.84 -7.61
N SER A 192 19.44 -18.06 -8.14
CA SER A 192 19.70 -19.28 -7.38
C SER A 192 21.21 -19.49 -7.25
N PRO A 193 21.77 -19.59 -6.03
CA PRO A 193 23.21 -19.85 -5.87
C PRO A 193 23.65 -21.21 -6.40
N ALA A 194 22.71 -22.11 -6.70
CA ALA A 194 23.01 -23.45 -7.23
C ALA A 194 23.16 -23.51 -8.76
N LEU A 195 22.75 -22.46 -9.46
CA LEU A 195 22.92 -22.35 -10.90
C LEU A 195 23.55 -20.99 -11.17
N GLN A 196 24.84 -20.98 -11.49
CA GLN A 196 25.43 -19.82 -12.16
C GLN A 196 24.66 -19.69 -13.47
N GLY A 197 23.70 -18.76 -13.48
CA GLY A 197 22.93 -18.48 -14.68
C GLY A 197 23.88 -18.08 -15.80
N ALA A 198 23.75 -18.70 -16.97
CA ALA A 198 24.35 -18.14 -18.15
C ALA A 198 23.88 -16.70 -18.26
N GLU A 199 24.82 -15.75 -18.40
CA GLU A 199 24.49 -14.39 -18.82
C GLU A 199 23.72 -14.53 -20.13
N ILE A 200 22.46 -14.11 -20.10
CA ILE A 200 21.69 -13.96 -21.33
C ILE A 200 22.16 -12.64 -21.89
N ASP A 201 23.12 -12.70 -22.80
CA ASP A 201 23.46 -11.57 -23.65
C ASP A 201 22.18 -11.19 -24.44
N GLU A 202 21.71 -9.95 -24.28
CA GLU A 202 20.64 -9.36 -25.09
C GLU A 202 21.13 -9.00 -26.50
#